data_8bda9328fd5d7b5332c673248f0d5ba0
#
_entry.id   8bda9328fd5d7b5332c673248f0d5ba0
#
_cell.length_a   1.000
_cell.length_b   1.000
_cell.length_c   1.000
_cell.angle_alpha   90.00
_cell.angle_beta   90.00
_cell.angle_gamma   90.00
#
_symmetry.space_group_name_H-M   'P 1'
#
loop_
_entity.id
_entity.type
_entity.pdbx_description
1 polymer ?
#
loop_
_entity_poly.entity_id
_entity_poly.type
_entity_poly.pdbx_seq_one_letter_code
_entity_poly.pdbx_strand_id
1 'polypeptide(L)'
;PPYRHTTMANVTFVSDLPPLPAYEVRPLPDLFPWISDFWLSLLLPHVAYWVVSMFFHIIDIYDLFPQYRLHTPEEITQRNLAGRWEVARDVLIEQCIQIASSAVLSLTEPRQMTGMEDYEVAVWARRIRLAQRALPSLLGLLGLNAVAISKSLAASYPVLAGVLAGGHYPFLTTELDAGTVVPSFAAWELAVAKFIYWILIPGFQLWFAACVLDAWQYFWHRAMHLNKWM
;
A
#
# COMPACT_ATOMS: atom_id res chain seq x y z
N PRO A 1 17.78 29.09 12.17
CA PRO A 1 19.19 28.91 11.84
C PRO A 1 19.41 27.44 11.47
N PRO A 2 19.99 27.15 10.28
CA PRO A 2 20.21 25.77 9.85
C PRO A 2 21.36 25.17 10.66
N TYR A 3 21.15 24.00 11.24
CA TYR A 3 22.19 23.20 11.84
C TYR A 3 23.14 22.70 10.73
N ARG A 4 24.30 23.33 10.62
CA ARG A 4 25.45 22.80 9.88
C ARG A 4 26.08 21.69 10.72
N HIS A 5 25.89 20.45 10.33
CA HIS A 5 26.76 19.38 10.79
C HIS A 5 28.12 19.51 10.09
N THR A 6 29.08 19.91 10.88
CA THR A 6 30.50 19.93 10.50
C THR A 6 30.97 18.51 10.28
N THR A 7 31.38 18.23 9.07
CA THR A 7 32.03 16.98 8.62
C THR A 7 33.31 16.77 9.38
N MET A 8 33.39 15.72 10.20
CA MET A 8 34.66 15.12 10.60
C MET A 8 35.20 14.31 9.43
N ALA A 9 36.29 14.79 8.87
CA ALA A 9 37.09 14.07 7.88
C ALA A 9 37.81 12.86 8.53
N ASN A 10 37.91 11.76 7.74
CA ASN A 10 38.66 10.57 7.97
C ASN A 10 38.14 9.53 8.98
N VAL A 11 37.19 8.71 8.52
CA VAL A 11 37.36 7.25 8.52
C VAL A 11 36.56 6.72 7.32
N THR A 12 37.25 6.29 6.27
CA THR A 12 36.67 5.56 5.14
C THR A 12 36.25 4.17 5.59
N PHE A 13 35.14 4.05 6.26
CA PHE A 13 34.35 2.82 6.24
C PHE A 13 33.65 2.82 4.89
N VAL A 14 34.27 2.22 3.91
CA VAL A 14 33.63 1.86 2.66
C VAL A 14 32.57 0.85 3.02
N SER A 15 31.38 1.34 3.31
CA SER A 15 30.18 0.49 3.46
C SER A 15 29.96 -0.17 2.10
N ASP A 16 30.03 -1.51 2.01
CA ASP A 16 29.71 -2.28 0.80
C ASP A 16 28.25 -2.08 0.33
N LEU A 17 27.51 -1.27 1.05
CA LEU A 17 26.12 -0.99 0.78
C LEU A 17 25.96 0.43 0.22
N PRO A 18 25.08 0.61 -0.78
CA PRO A 18 24.77 1.91 -1.33
C PRO A 18 24.31 2.89 -0.25
N PRO A 19 24.70 4.17 -0.32
CA PRO A 19 24.22 5.20 0.58
C PRO A 19 22.71 5.40 0.41
N LEU A 20 22.06 5.76 1.50
CA LEU A 20 20.63 6.13 1.47
C LEU A 20 20.52 7.59 1.01
N PRO A 21 19.52 7.93 0.18
CA PRO A 21 19.29 9.30 -0.23
C PRO A 21 18.87 10.17 0.96
N ALA A 22 19.22 11.44 0.93
CA ALA A 22 18.68 12.42 1.86
C ALA A 22 17.17 12.62 1.55
N TYR A 23 16.39 12.90 2.58
CA TYR A 23 14.97 13.18 2.43
C TYR A 23 14.55 14.42 3.21
N GLU A 24 13.50 15.06 2.76
CA GLU A 24 12.88 16.18 3.44
C GLU A 24 11.38 15.91 3.61
N VAL A 25 10.95 15.88 4.86
CA VAL A 25 9.56 15.59 5.21
C VAL A 25 8.73 16.85 5.06
N ARG A 26 7.67 16.77 4.28
CA ARG A 26 6.71 17.87 4.07
C ARG A 26 5.28 17.36 4.19
N PRO A 27 4.32 18.23 4.54
CA PRO A 27 2.91 17.85 4.52
C PRO A 27 2.48 17.39 3.13
N LEU A 28 1.70 16.30 3.07
CA LEU A 28 1.12 15.82 1.83
C LEU A 28 0.17 16.92 1.28
N PRO A 29 0.34 17.36 0.03
CA PRO A 29 -0.60 18.30 -0.58
C PRO A 29 -1.93 17.62 -0.85
N ASP A 30 -3.02 18.40 -0.76
CA ASP A 30 -4.36 17.90 -1.10
C ASP A 30 -4.41 17.41 -2.57
N LEU A 31 -5.18 16.36 -2.82
CA LEU A 31 -5.35 15.76 -4.16
C LEU A 31 -5.96 16.75 -5.16
N PHE A 32 -6.88 17.58 -4.68
CA PHE A 32 -7.52 18.64 -5.48
C PHE A 32 -7.35 19.99 -4.81
N PRO A 33 -7.05 21.05 -5.58
CA PRO A 33 -6.82 22.40 -5.03
C PRO A 33 -8.07 23.07 -4.44
N TRP A 34 -9.26 22.54 -4.74
CA TRP A 34 -10.56 23.14 -4.37
C TRP A 34 -11.28 22.40 -3.24
N ILE A 35 -10.80 21.20 -2.82
CA ILE A 35 -11.35 20.44 -1.69
C ILE A 35 -10.22 19.76 -0.95
N SER A 36 -10.20 19.87 0.37
CA SER A 36 -9.19 19.15 1.17
C SER A 36 -9.46 17.64 1.20
N ASP A 37 -8.39 16.86 1.31
CA ASP A 37 -8.46 15.40 1.39
C ASP A 37 -9.33 14.93 2.57
N PHE A 38 -9.40 15.70 3.64
CA PHE A 38 -10.32 15.46 4.75
C PHE A 38 -11.78 15.40 4.28
N TRP A 39 -12.27 16.44 3.59
CA TRP A 39 -13.64 16.46 3.09
C TRP A 39 -13.86 15.45 1.97
N LEU A 40 -12.84 15.24 1.14
CA LEU A 40 -12.92 14.26 0.06
C LEU A 40 -13.10 12.84 0.62
N SER A 41 -12.26 12.43 1.56
CA SER A 41 -12.33 11.09 2.18
C SER A 41 -13.65 10.87 2.94
N LEU A 42 -14.17 11.94 3.55
CA LEU A 42 -15.39 11.89 4.33
C LEU A 42 -16.65 11.77 3.45
N LEU A 43 -16.72 12.50 2.35
CA LEU A 43 -17.93 12.62 1.53
C LEU A 43 -17.96 11.65 0.34
N LEU A 44 -16.81 11.32 -0.24
CA LEU A 44 -16.74 10.49 -1.46
C LEU A 44 -17.43 9.12 -1.33
N PRO A 45 -17.28 8.36 -0.23
CA PRO A 45 -17.97 7.07 -0.07
C PRO A 45 -19.50 7.22 -0.10
N HIS A 46 -20.03 8.27 0.51
CA HIS A 46 -21.47 8.53 0.54
C HIS A 46 -22.02 8.95 -0.82
N VAL A 47 -21.27 9.83 -1.53
CA VAL A 47 -21.62 10.20 -2.91
C VAL A 47 -21.62 8.98 -3.81
N ALA A 48 -20.58 8.15 -3.73
CA ALA A 48 -20.47 6.93 -4.52
C ALA A 48 -21.65 5.96 -4.21
N TYR A 49 -22.00 5.79 -2.93
CA TYR A 49 -23.14 4.99 -2.52
C TYR A 49 -24.43 5.47 -3.18
N TRP A 50 -24.73 6.78 -3.10
CA TRP A 50 -25.97 7.31 -3.67
C TRP A 50 -25.99 7.24 -5.18
N VAL A 51 -24.87 7.50 -5.85
CA VAL A 51 -24.79 7.37 -7.33
C VAL A 51 -25.10 5.94 -7.76
N VAL A 52 -24.45 4.96 -7.14
CA VAL A 52 -24.68 3.53 -7.48
C VAL A 52 -26.09 3.10 -7.10
N SER A 53 -26.57 3.44 -5.90
CA SER A 53 -27.91 3.06 -5.42
C SER A 53 -29.00 3.67 -6.29
N MET A 54 -28.88 4.95 -6.66
CA MET A 54 -29.85 5.60 -7.54
C MET A 54 -29.83 5.02 -8.96
N PHE A 55 -28.66 4.64 -9.47
CA PHE A 55 -28.56 3.96 -10.76
C PHE A 55 -29.38 2.66 -10.77
N PHE A 56 -29.19 1.78 -9.79
CA PHE A 56 -29.96 0.55 -9.70
C PHE A 56 -31.42 0.79 -9.35
N HIS A 57 -31.73 1.80 -8.55
CA HIS A 57 -33.09 2.18 -8.23
C HIS A 57 -33.88 2.62 -9.47
N ILE A 58 -33.26 3.37 -10.38
CA ILE A 58 -33.83 3.76 -11.67
C ILE A 58 -34.10 2.52 -12.53
N ILE A 59 -33.15 1.60 -12.60
CA ILE A 59 -33.33 0.33 -13.33
C ILE A 59 -34.54 -0.44 -12.78
N ASP A 60 -34.68 -0.49 -11.46
CA ASP A 60 -35.76 -1.20 -10.80
C ASP A 60 -37.16 -0.54 -10.99
N ILE A 61 -37.23 0.80 -10.86
CA ILE A 61 -38.50 1.53 -11.04
C ILE A 61 -39.04 1.43 -12.46
N TYR A 62 -38.15 1.60 -13.45
CA TYR A 62 -38.55 1.59 -14.87
C TYR A 62 -38.50 0.21 -15.50
N ASP A 63 -38.20 -0.84 -14.72
CA ASP A 63 -38.13 -2.23 -15.18
C ASP A 63 -37.30 -2.39 -16.47
N LEU A 64 -36.11 -1.74 -16.51
CA LEU A 64 -35.33 -1.64 -17.75
C LEU A 64 -34.78 -2.97 -18.24
N PHE A 65 -34.61 -3.97 -17.36
CA PHE A 65 -34.04 -5.27 -17.67
C PHE A 65 -34.81 -6.41 -17.01
N PRO A 66 -36.13 -6.62 -17.35
CA PRO A 66 -37.00 -7.59 -16.68
C PRO A 66 -36.47 -9.04 -16.77
N GLN A 67 -35.75 -9.37 -17.83
CA GLN A 67 -35.18 -10.71 -18.07
C GLN A 67 -34.09 -11.12 -17.06
N TYR A 68 -33.50 -10.16 -16.33
CA TYR A 68 -32.49 -10.42 -15.30
C TYR A 68 -33.05 -10.32 -13.87
N ARG A 69 -34.32 -10.08 -13.74
CA ARG A 69 -34.97 -9.96 -12.43
C ARG A 69 -35.16 -11.36 -11.80
N LEU A 70 -34.69 -11.53 -10.57
CA LEU A 70 -34.78 -12.80 -9.84
C LEU A 70 -36.17 -13.02 -9.20
N HIS A 71 -36.88 -11.93 -8.85
CA HIS A 71 -38.19 -11.95 -8.20
C HIS A 71 -39.17 -11.06 -8.94
N THR A 72 -40.40 -11.47 -8.97
CA THR A 72 -41.48 -10.64 -9.55
C THR A 72 -41.78 -9.40 -8.70
N PRO A 73 -42.30 -8.31 -9.28
CA PRO A 73 -42.66 -7.11 -8.51
C PRO A 73 -43.68 -7.41 -7.39
N GLU A 74 -44.61 -8.34 -7.60
CA GLU A 74 -45.60 -8.76 -6.63
C GLU A 74 -44.94 -9.45 -5.42
N GLU A 75 -43.95 -10.33 -5.65
CA GLU A 75 -43.22 -11.01 -4.58
C GLU A 75 -42.41 -10.01 -3.74
N ILE A 76 -41.79 -9.02 -4.37
CA ILE A 76 -41.04 -7.98 -3.68
C ILE A 76 -41.97 -7.16 -2.80
N THR A 77 -43.14 -6.74 -3.32
CA THR A 77 -44.12 -5.93 -2.59
C THR A 77 -44.70 -6.69 -1.40
N GLN A 78 -44.93 -7.99 -1.51
CA GLN A 78 -45.46 -8.81 -0.41
C GLN A 78 -44.45 -9.11 0.68
N ARG A 79 -43.14 -9.17 0.34
CA ARG A 79 -42.05 -9.53 1.28
C ARG A 79 -41.40 -8.33 1.94
N ASN A 80 -41.40 -7.17 1.30
CA ASN A 80 -40.82 -5.96 1.86
C ASN A 80 -41.72 -5.34 2.92
N LEU A 81 -41.25 -5.40 4.17
CA LEU A 81 -41.95 -4.77 5.31
C LEU A 81 -41.65 -3.28 5.43
N ALA A 82 -40.53 -2.81 4.87
CA ALA A 82 -40.12 -1.40 4.91
C ALA A 82 -40.41 -0.67 3.60
N GLY A 83 -40.97 0.53 3.71
CA GLY A 83 -41.19 1.42 2.58
C GLY A 83 -39.89 2.05 2.07
N ARG A 84 -39.86 2.44 0.78
CA ARG A 84 -38.70 3.07 0.17
C ARG A 84 -38.23 4.31 0.92
N TRP A 85 -39.15 5.10 1.44
CA TRP A 85 -38.82 6.29 2.23
C TRP A 85 -38.21 5.96 3.59
N GLU A 86 -38.67 4.91 4.23
CA GLU A 86 -38.12 4.43 5.51
C GLU A 86 -36.69 3.98 5.32
N VAL A 87 -36.42 3.20 4.26
CA VAL A 87 -35.05 2.77 3.92
C VAL A 87 -34.15 3.97 3.65
N ALA A 88 -34.61 4.95 2.84
CA ALA A 88 -33.82 6.13 2.54
C ALA A 88 -33.51 6.96 3.79
N ARG A 89 -34.50 7.13 4.68
CA ARG A 89 -34.34 7.82 5.98
C ARG A 89 -33.29 7.10 6.84
N ASP A 90 -33.40 5.80 6.98
CA ASP A 90 -32.52 5.01 7.86
C ASP A 90 -31.08 5.02 7.33
N VAL A 91 -30.89 4.93 6.02
CA VAL A 91 -29.59 5.11 5.37
C VAL A 91 -29.01 6.50 5.62
N LEU A 92 -29.81 7.56 5.51
CA LEU A 92 -29.34 8.93 5.80
C LEU A 92 -28.93 9.10 7.27
N ILE A 93 -29.68 8.52 8.20
CA ILE A 93 -29.32 8.54 9.63
C ILE A 93 -27.99 7.81 9.85
N GLU A 94 -27.84 6.62 9.28
CA GLU A 94 -26.60 5.85 9.36
C GLU A 94 -25.41 6.64 8.80
N GLN A 95 -25.55 7.24 7.62
CA GLN A 95 -24.52 8.04 7.01
C GLN A 95 -24.14 9.28 7.84
N CYS A 96 -25.11 9.94 8.46
CA CYS A 96 -24.83 11.03 9.39
C CYS A 96 -23.98 10.55 10.59
N ILE A 97 -24.29 9.39 11.13
CA ILE A 97 -23.50 8.79 12.23
C ILE A 97 -22.10 8.42 11.75
N GLN A 98 -21.96 7.84 10.57
CA GLN A 98 -20.67 7.51 9.97
C GLN A 98 -19.81 8.75 9.75
N ILE A 99 -20.38 9.81 9.16
CA ILE A 99 -19.69 11.09 8.95
C ILE A 99 -19.22 11.68 10.27
N ALA A 100 -20.09 11.73 11.28
CA ALA A 100 -19.75 12.27 12.59
C ALA A 100 -18.64 11.45 13.25
N SER A 101 -18.72 10.11 13.22
CA SER A 101 -17.72 9.21 13.79
C SER A 101 -16.37 9.34 13.09
N SER A 102 -16.38 9.36 11.75
CA SER A 102 -15.17 9.52 10.95
C SER A 102 -14.51 10.89 11.17
N ALA A 103 -15.30 11.95 11.29
CA ALA A 103 -14.79 13.28 11.61
C ALA A 103 -14.11 13.33 12.99
N VAL A 104 -14.71 12.67 14.01
CA VAL A 104 -14.10 12.58 15.34
C VAL A 104 -12.81 11.77 15.31
N LEU A 105 -12.77 10.64 14.61
CA LEU A 105 -11.57 9.81 14.47
C LEU A 105 -10.45 10.58 13.76
N SER A 106 -10.77 11.34 12.71
CA SER A 106 -9.79 12.14 11.96
C SER A 106 -9.11 13.22 12.81
N LEU A 107 -9.73 13.67 13.91
CA LEU A 107 -9.08 14.61 14.85
C LEU A 107 -7.91 13.97 15.59
N THR A 108 -7.87 12.65 15.69
CA THR A 108 -6.81 11.89 16.36
C THR A 108 -5.73 11.40 15.41
N GLU A 109 -5.95 11.49 14.10
CA GLU A 109 -4.99 11.05 13.09
C GLU A 109 -3.85 12.06 12.92
N PRO A 110 -2.60 11.58 12.87
CA PRO A 110 -1.48 12.45 12.58
C PRO A 110 -1.58 12.95 11.14
N ARG A 111 -1.12 14.20 10.92
CA ARG A 111 -1.09 14.78 9.58
C ARG A 111 -0.25 13.92 8.64
N GLN A 112 -0.79 13.61 7.48
CA GLN A 112 -0.08 12.83 6.47
C GLN A 112 1.12 13.61 5.94
N MET A 113 2.25 12.96 5.86
CA MET A 113 3.53 13.53 5.42
C MET A 113 4.05 12.76 4.20
N THR A 114 4.78 13.45 3.34
CA THR A 114 5.42 12.91 2.14
C THR A 114 6.89 13.33 2.06
N GLY A 115 7.65 12.79 1.11
CA GLY A 115 9.07 13.13 0.88
C GLY A 115 10.04 12.10 1.40
N MET A 116 9.56 10.99 1.99
CA MET A 116 10.38 9.87 2.44
C MET A 116 10.38 8.68 1.46
N GLU A 117 9.63 8.76 0.37
CA GLU A 117 9.34 7.61 -0.51
C GLU A 117 10.61 7.03 -1.13
N ASP A 118 11.50 7.88 -1.66
CA ASP A 118 12.77 7.44 -2.26
C ASP A 118 13.72 6.86 -1.20
N TYR A 119 13.71 7.43 0.01
CA TYR A 119 14.48 6.90 1.13
C TYR A 119 13.96 5.51 1.53
N GLU A 120 12.66 5.33 1.69
CA GLU A 120 12.06 4.05 2.05
C GLU A 120 12.27 2.98 0.98
N VAL A 121 12.15 3.34 -0.30
CA VAL A 121 12.50 2.45 -1.42
C VAL A 121 13.97 2.04 -1.34
N ALA A 122 14.88 2.97 -1.07
CA ALA A 122 16.31 2.67 -0.92
C ALA A 122 16.58 1.76 0.30
N VAL A 123 15.86 1.95 1.41
CA VAL A 123 15.92 1.06 2.58
C VAL A 123 15.49 -0.37 2.20
N TRP A 124 14.43 -0.53 1.42
CA TRP A 124 14.01 -1.85 0.94
C TRP A 124 15.03 -2.46 -0.03
N ALA A 125 15.58 -1.69 -0.97
CA ALA A 125 16.64 -2.14 -1.86
C ALA A 125 17.88 -2.59 -1.07
N ARG A 126 18.23 -1.89 0.00
CA ARG A 126 19.30 -2.26 0.91
C ARG A 126 19.02 -3.57 1.65
N ARG A 127 17.77 -3.79 2.09
CA ARG A 127 17.34 -5.06 2.70
C ARG A 127 17.44 -6.22 1.71
N ILE A 128 17.03 -6.00 0.45
CA ILE A 128 17.15 -7.00 -0.62
C ILE A 128 18.63 -7.34 -0.85
N ARG A 129 19.54 -6.36 -0.91
CA ARG A 129 20.98 -6.61 -1.04
C ARG A 129 21.55 -7.37 0.15
N LEU A 130 21.11 -7.06 1.35
CA LEU A 130 21.50 -7.81 2.55
C LEU A 130 21.00 -9.26 2.50
N ALA A 131 19.77 -9.49 2.03
CA ALA A 131 19.22 -10.83 1.88
C ALA A 131 20.02 -11.67 0.86
N GLN A 132 20.57 -11.06 -0.20
CA GLN A 132 21.43 -11.75 -1.16
C GLN A 132 22.70 -12.34 -0.50
N ARG A 133 23.19 -11.77 0.61
CA ARG A 133 24.36 -12.29 1.33
C ARG A 133 24.16 -13.72 1.85
N ALA A 134 22.91 -14.17 2.02
CA ALA A 134 22.60 -15.53 2.41
C ALA A 134 22.70 -16.53 1.24
N LEU A 135 22.63 -16.08 -0.02
CA LEU A 135 22.57 -16.94 -1.20
C LEU A 135 23.79 -17.88 -1.34
N PRO A 136 25.05 -17.41 -1.18
CA PRO A 136 26.19 -18.32 -1.26
C PRO A 136 26.13 -19.47 -0.27
N SER A 137 25.68 -19.20 0.96
CA SER A 137 25.53 -20.21 2.00
C SER A 137 24.39 -21.19 1.70
N LEU A 138 23.25 -20.67 1.22
CA LEU A 138 22.10 -21.50 0.82
C LEU A 138 22.45 -22.43 -0.35
N LEU A 139 23.17 -21.92 -1.37
CA LEU A 139 23.66 -22.71 -2.48
C LEU A 139 24.67 -23.77 -2.02
N GLY A 140 25.54 -23.41 -1.06
CA GLY A 140 26.47 -24.35 -0.43
C GLY A 140 25.77 -25.52 0.26
N LEU A 141 24.62 -25.31 0.92
CA LEU A 141 23.82 -26.38 1.50
C LEU A 141 23.26 -27.34 0.45
N LEU A 142 23.04 -26.86 -0.77
CA LEU A 142 22.60 -27.67 -1.92
C LEU A 142 23.78 -28.31 -2.68
N GLY A 143 25.01 -28.20 -2.17
CA GLY A 143 26.22 -28.74 -2.80
C GLY A 143 26.71 -27.90 -4.01
N LEU A 144 26.21 -26.69 -4.20
CA LEU A 144 26.58 -25.80 -5.31
C LEU A 144 27.64 -24.80 -4.86
N ASN A 145 28.69 -24.64 -5.70
CA ASN A 145 29.71 -23.62 -5.45
C ASN A 145 29.31 -22.27 -6.05
N ALA A 146 28.68 -21.43 -5.25
CA ALA A 146 28.19 -20.11 -5.66
C ALA A 146 29.30 -19.23 -6.27
N VAL A 147 30.51 -19.28 -5.73
CA VAL A 147 31.66 -18.49 -6.21
C VAL A 147 32.13 -18.95 -7.60
N ALA A 148 32.17 -20.27 -7.82
CA ALA A 148 32.53 -20.80 -9.13
C ALA A 148 31.49 -20.47 -10.19
N ILE A 149 30.18 -20.60 -9.85
CA ILE A 149 29.07 -20.28 -10.74
C ILE A 149 29.06 -18.76 -11.04
N SER A 150 29.23 -17.92 -10.02
CA SER A 150 29.31 -16.47 -10.21
C SER A 150 30.43 -16.07 -11.17
N LYS A 151 31.61 -16.64 -10.99
CA LYS A 151 32.75 -16.36 -11.87
C LYS A 151 32.50 -16.78 -13.32
N SER A 152 31.88 -17.94 -13.56
CA SER A 152 31.56 -18.41 -14.91
C SER A 152 30.53 -17.53 -15.62
N LEU A 153 29.63 -16.91 -14.87
CA LEU A 153 28.58 -16.03 -15.40
C LEU A 153 28.99 -14.58 -15.53
N ALA A 154 30.08 -14.14 -14.89
CA ALA A 154 30.42 -12.74 -14.77
C ALA A 154 30.60 -12.02 -16.13
N ALA A 155 31.09 -12.70 -17.16
CA ALA A 155 31.29 -12.13 -18.48
C ALA A 155 30.00 -11.93 -19.27
N SER A 156 29.05 -12.88 -19.15
CA SER A 156 27.79 -12.86 -19.95
C SER A 156 26.61 -12.25 -19.20
N TYR A 157 26.56 -12.44 -17.88
CA TYR A 157 25.46 -12.03 -17.00
C TYR A 157 25.96 -11.40 -15.71
N PRO A 158 26.60 -10.21 -15.76
CA PRO A 158 27.30 -9.63 -14.60
C PRO A 158 26.35 -9.36 -13.41
N VAL A 159 25.10 -8.98 -13.66
CA VAL A 159 24.11 -8.76 -12.60
C VAL A 159 23.77 -10.06 -11.88
N LEU A 160 23.52 -11.15 -12.62
CA LEU A 160 23.25 -12.45 -12.03
C LEU A 160 24.45 -12.99 -11.25
N ALA A 161 25.64 -12.80 -11.78
CA ALA A 161 26.88 -13.12 -11.09
C ALA A 161 27.01 -12.38 -9.75
N GLY A 162 26.65 -11.10 -9.71
CA GLY A 162 26.61 -10.28 -8.50
C GLY A 162 25.60 -10.78 -7.47
N VAL A 163 24.40 -11.19 -7.92
CA VAL A 163 23.39 -11.82 -7.03
C VAL A 163 23.96 -13.09 -6.38
N LEU A 164 24.54 -13.99 -7.18
CA LEU A 164 25.13 -15.24 -6.72
C LEU A 164 26.37 -15.04 -5.85
N ALA A 165 27.06 -13.91 -6.03
CA ALA A 165 28.18 -13.49 -5.17
C ALA A 165 27.71 -12.82 -3.85
N GLY A 166 26.43 -12.93 -3.50
CA GLY A 166 25.90 -12.35 -2.27
C GLY A 166 25.67 -10.85 -2.31
N GLY A 167 25.33 -10.30 -3.48
CA GLY A 167 25.05 -8.89 -3.67
C GLY A 167 26.29 -8.02 -3.91
N HIS A 168 27.39 -8.63 -4.34
CA HIS A 168 28.62 -7.92 -4.68
C HIS A 168 28.62 -7.53 -6.16
N TYR A 169 28.56 -6.22 -6.44
CA TYR A 169 28.48 -5.65 -7.80
C TYR A 169 29.60 -4.63 -7.99
N PRO A 170 30.83 -5.04 -8.28
CA PRO A 170 31.98 -4.13 -8.37
C PRO A 170 31.88 -3.10 -9.52
N PHE A 171 31.03 -3.37 -10.51
CA PHE A 171 30.74 -2.49 -11.65
C PHE A 171 29.62 -1.48 -11.41
N LEU A 172 28.82 -1.64 -10.33
CA LEU A 172 27.75 -0.73 -9.97
C LEU A 172 28.23 0.29 -8.95
N THR A 173 28.78 1.38 -9.45
CA THR A 173 29.28 2.49 -8.64
C THR A 173 28.71 3.81 -9.16
N THR A 174 28.55 4.78 -8.26
CA THR A 174 28.15 6.15 -8.57
C THR A 174 29.13 7.10 -7.93
N GLU A 175 29.52 8.16 -8.65
CA GLU A 175 30.33 9.23 -8.08
C GLU A 175 29.42 10.15 -7.26
N LEU A 176 29.82 10.36 -6.01
CA LEU A 176 29.31 11.44 -5.18
C LEU A 176 30.15 12.69 -5.35
N ASP A 177 29.66 13.83 -4.89
CA ASP A 177 30.38 15.09 -4.86
C ASP A 177 31.81 14.90 -4.32
N ALA A 178 32.80 15.55 -4.97
CA ALA A 178 34.24 15.47 -4.65
C ALA A 178 34.96 14.17 -5.04
N GLY A 179 34.52 13.41 -6.05
CA GLY A 179 35.24 12.26 -6.59
C GLY A 179 35.21 11.01 -5.71
N THR A 180 34.34 10.96 -4.73
CA THR A 180 34.12 9.76 -3.91
C THR A 180 33.23 8.77 -4.64
N VAL A 181 33.78 7.59 -4.97
CA VAL A 181 33.02 6.51 -5.62
C VAL A 181 32.36 5.65 -4.56
N VAL A 182 31.04 5.50 -4.67
CA VAL A 182 30.22 4.68 -3.75
C VAL A 182 29.47 3.61 -4.52
N PRO A 183 29.12 2.47 -3.88
CA PRO A 183 28.27 1.46 -4.49
C PRO A 183 26.90 2.04 -4.87
N SER A 184 26.29 1.55 -5.95
CA SER A 184 24.92 1.86 -6.35
C SER A 184 24.02 0.61 -6.33
N PHE A 185 22.72 0.83 -6.31
CA PHE A 185 21.74 -0.26 -6.41
C PHE A 185 21.64 -0.78 -7.85
N ALA A 186 21.44 -2.08 -7.99
CA ALA A 186 21.08 -2.65 -9.27
C ALA A 186 19.62 -2.24 -9.61
N ALA A 187 19.32 -2.05 -10.90
CA ALA A 187 17.99 -1.64 -11.36
C ALA A 187 16.88 -2.60 -10.89
N TRP A 188 17.15 -3.90 -10.88
CA TRP A 188 16.18 -4.90 -10.42
C TRP A 188 15.92 -4.79 -8.90
N GLU A 189 16.94 -4.46 -8.07
CA GLU A 189 16.76 -4.24 -6.62
C GLU A 189 15.83 -3.08 -6.35
N LEU A 190 15.99 -1.98 -7.08
CA LEU A 190 15.10 -0.82 -7.00
C LEU A 190 13.70 -1.15 -7.52
N ALA A 191 13.59 -1.94 -8.60
CA ALA A 191 12.29 -2.35 -9.12
C ALA A 191 11.52 -3.21 -8.12
N VAL A 192 12.18 -4.21 -7.51
CA VAL A 192 11.58 -5.05 -6.47
C VAL A 192 11.27 -4.24 -5.21
N ALA A 193 12.16 -3.33 -4.81
CA ALA A 193 11.93 -2.45 -3.67
C ALA A 193 10.70 -1.54 -3.88
N LYS A 194 10.55 -0.95 -5.08
CA LYS A 194 9.37 -0.16 -5.45
C LYS A 194 8.11 -1.01 -5.44
N PHE A 195 8.16 -2.23 -5.98
CA PHE A 195 7.04 -3.16 -5.93
C PHE A 195 6.62 -3.50 -4.50
N ILE A 196 7.59 -3.77 -3.61
CA ILE A 196 7.31 -4.04 -2.19
C ILE A 196 6.67 -2.82 -1.54
N TYR A 197 7.25 -1.64 -1.71
CA TYR A 197 6.81 -0.43 -1.04
C TYR A 197 5.44 0.07 -1.53
N TRP A 198 5.22 0.12 -2.86
CA TRP A 198 4.02 0.72 -3.45
C TRP A 198 2.86 -0.26 -3.68
N ILE A 199 3.14 -1.57 -3.75
CA ILE A 199 2.14 -2.56 -4.12
C ILE A 199 1.98 -3.62 -3.03
N LEU A 200 3.05 -4.30 -2.65
CA LEU A 200 2.96 -5.45 -1.74
C LEU A 200 2.52 -5.04 -0.34
N ILE A 201 3.14 -4.00 0.24
CA ILE A 201 2.81 -3.53 1.59
C ILE A 201 1.39 -2.95 1.64
N PRO A 202 1.00 -1.97 0.80
CA PRO A 202 -0.37 -1.45 0.82
C PRO A 202 -1.41 -2.51 0.46
N GLY A 203 -1.11 -3.40 -0.50
CA GLY A 203 -1.99 -4.50 -0.88
C GLY A 203 -2.23 -5.48 0.27
N PHE A 204 -1.17 -5.84 1.00
CA PHE A 204 -1.29 -6.68 2.19
C PHE A 204 -2.09 -6.00 3.31
N GLN A 205 -1.84 -4.71 3.54
CA GLN A 205 -2.60 -3.93 4.53
C GLN A 205 -4.08 -3.87 4.19
N LEU A 206 -4.42 -3.61 2.92
CA LEU A 206 -5.80 -3.60 2.44
C LEU A 206 -6.46 -4.97 2.58
N TRP A 207 -5.77 -6.04 2.15
CA TRP A 207 -6.27 -7.41 2.30
C TRP A 207 -6.51 -7.78 3.76
N PHE A 208 -5.56 -7.47 4.64
CA PHE A 208 -5.68 -7.73 6.07
C PHE A 208 -6.84 -6.95 6.69
N ALA A 209 -6.97 -5.66 6.35
CA ALA A 209 -8.09 -4.84 6.81
C ALA A 209 -9.44 -5.39 6.34
N ALA A 210 -9.55 -5.86 5.09
CA ALA A 210 -10.75 -6.50 4.57
C ALA A 210 -11.08 -7.79 5.34
N CYS A 211 -10.10 -8.64 5.65
CA CYS A 211 -10.31 -9.85 6.45
C CYS A 211 -10.81 -9.53 7.87
N VAL A 212 -10.24 -8.50 8.51
CA VAL A 212 -10.68 -8.06 9.85
C VAL A 212 -12.10 -7.53 9.80
N LEU A 213 -12.43 -6.74 8.79
CA LEU A 213 -13.77 -6.18 8.59
C LEU A 213 -14.81 -7.28 8.36
N ASP A 214 -14.51 -8.26 7.50
CA ASP A 214 -15.39 -9.39 7.22
C ASP A 214 -15.63 -10.25 8.47
N ALA A 215 -14.56 -10.56 9.22
CA ALA A 215 -14.68 -11.29 10.48
C ALA A 215 -15.54 -10.54 11.52
N TRP A 216 -15.37 -9.20 11.58
CA TRP A 216 -16.16 -8.34 12.44
C TRP A 216 -17.65 -8.34 12.04
N GLN A 217 -17.96 -8.17 10.76
CA GLN A 217 -19.31 -8.21 10.22
C GLN A 217 -19.97 -9.56 10.48
N TYR A 218 -19.25 -10.68 10.23
CA TYR A 218 -19.73 -12.02 10.51
C TYR A 218 -20.09 -12.20 11.98
N PHE A 219 -19.21 -11.75 12.89
CA PHE A 219 -19.44 -11.86 14.33
C PHE A 219 -20.74 -11.15 14.75
N TRP A 220 -20.92 -9.91 14.34
CA TRP A 220 -22.12 -9.13 14.69
C TRP A 220 -23.36 -9.68 14.02
N HIS A 221 -23.30 -10.03 12.76
CA HIS A 221 -24.42 -10.64 12.04
C HIS A 221 -24.89 -11.94 12.75
N ARG A 222 -23.96 -12.80 13.10
CA ARG A 222 -24.25 -14.02 13.86
C ARG A 222 -24.81 -13.73 15.25
N ALA A 223 -24.28 -12.74 15.96
CA ALA A 223 -24.75 -12.33 17.27
C ALA A 223 -26.21 -11.85 17.21
N MET A 224 -26.59 -11.08 16.18
CA MET A 224 -27.97 -10.63 15.95
C MET A 224 -28.93 -11.80 15.71
N HIS A 225 -28.52 -12.85 15.02
CA HIS A 225 -29.36 -14.04 14.83
C HIS A 225 -29.50 -14.92 16.07
N LEU A 226 -28.51 -14.90 16.97
CA LEU A 226 -28.53 -15.70 18.20
C LEU A 226 -29.16 -14.97 19.39
N ASN A 227 -29.27 -13.67 19.34
CA ASN A 227 -29.75 -12.85 20.44
C ASN A 227 -31.10 -12.24 20.11
N LYS A 228 -32.12 -12.61 20.89
CA LYS A 228 -33.49 -12.10 20.72
C LYS A 228 -33.68 -10.60 21.05
N TRP A 229 -32.62 -9.96 21.63
CA TRP A 229 -32.61 -8.55 22.03
C TRP A 229 -31.91 -7.62 21.02
N MET A 230 -31.27 -8.18 20.00
CA MET A 230 -30.67 -7.49 18.88
C MET A 230 -31.41 -7.83 17.59
#